data_32d27d9dd85d84f194166ad7ad5904a6
#
_entry.id   32d27d9dd85d84f194166ad7ad5904a6
#
_cell.length_a   1.000
_cell.length_b   1.000
_cell.length_c   1.000
_cell.angle_alpha   90.00
_cell.angle_beta   90.00
_cell.angle_gamma   90.00
#
_symmetry.space_group_name_H-M   'P 1'
#
loop_
_entity.id
_entity.type
_entity.pdbx_description
1 polymer ?
#
loop_
_entity_poly.entity_id
_entity_poly.type
_entity_poly.pdbx_seq_one_letter_code
_entity_poly.pdbx_strand_id
1 'polypeptide(L)'
;STSSAWGVMEGSLRNLVSKKVLCCMCGAFSDKWLDVAKRCGKEADALKVDWGSPILPSQIDEKLATGEFDALTLVHNETSTGVMNPLEDIMALKAKYPDVMFIVDSVTSFSAVPIEFDKLGIDVLLTGSQKALALPPGFGVFAVSPAALERAATMNDRGYYFDFLEFQKNAEKSMTPSTPSIGHIYALRSKLEDILTEGLENRYERHRKL
;
A
#
# COMPACT_ATOMS: atom_id res chain seq x y z
N SER A 1 -3.16 10.62 6.50
CA SER A 1 -3.41 11.70 5.53
C SER A 1 -4.89 11.97 5.35
N THR A 2 -5.26 13.23 5.19
CA THR A 2 -6.62 13.71 4.91
C THR A 2 -6.94 13.50 3.44
N SER A 3 -7.21 12.27 3.02
CA SER A 3 -7.59 11.92 1.66
C SER A 3 -8.18 10.51 1.62
N SER A 4 -8.37 9.96 0.44
CA SER A 4 -8.59 8.52 0.27
C SER A 4 -7.26 7.79 0.11
N ALA A 5 -7.31 6.46 0.10
CA ALA A 5 -6.15 5.62 -0.22
C ALA A 5 -5.50 6.01 -1.58
N TRP A 6 -6.30 6.49 -2.54
CA TRP A 6 -5.79 6.95 -3.86
C TRP A 6 -4.75 8.05 -3.76
N GLY A 7 -4.87 8.97 -2.80
CA GLY A 7 -3.82 9.98 -2.60
C GLY A 7 -2.50 9.35 -2.15
N VAL A 8 -2.56 8.34 -1.26
CA VAL A 8 -1.36 7.62 -0.82
C VAL A 8 -0.78 6.78 -1.97
N MET A 9 -1.63 6.20 -2.83
CA MET A 9 -1.20 5.49 -4.04
C MET A 9 -0.40 6.41 -4.96
N GLU A 10 -0.96 7.58 -5.29
CA GLU A 10 -0.25 8.59 -6.10
C GLU A 10 1.06 9.02 -5.43
N GLY A 11 1.02 9.29 -4.12
CA GLY A 11 2.21 9.63 -3.34
C GLY A 11 3.28 8.54 -3.42
N SER A 12 2.91 7.27 -3.26
CA SER A 12 3.85 6.15 -3.33
C SER A 12 4.56 6.08 -4.69
N LEU A 13 3.81 6.23 -5.77
CA LEU A 13 4.39 6.23 -7.12
C LEU A 13 5.36 7.40 -7.34
N ARG A 14 5.02 8.61 -6.88
CA ARG A 14 5.88 9.79 -7.01
C ARG A 14 7.15 9.69 -6.16
N ASN A 15 7.02 9.15 -4.95
CA ASN A 15 8.14 9.05 -4.02
C ASN A 15 9.10 7.89 -4.35
N LEU A 16 8.66 6.82 -5.04
CA LEU A 16 9.43 5.59 -5.10
C LEU A 16 9.80 5.11 -6.50
N VAL A 17 9.02 5.49 -7.54
CA VAL A 17 9.27 5.03 -8.90
C VAL A 17 10.23 5.96 -9.62
N SER A 18 11.44 5.50 -9.86
CA SER A 18 12.49 6.25 -10.55
C SER A 18 12.72 5.76 -11.98
N LYS A 19 12.53 4.47 -12.23
CA LYS A 19 12.64 3.85 -13.56
C LYS A 19 11.27 3.46 -14.08
N LYS A 20 10.76 2.31 -13.63
CA LYS A 20 9.55 1.70 -14.15
C LYS A 20 8.84 0.89 -13.06
N VAL A 21 7.53 1.00 -12.96
CA VAL A 21 6.73 0.22 -12.02
C VAL A 21 6.03 -0.95 -12.71
N LEU A 22 6.06 -2.12 -12.07
CA LEU A 22 5.25 -3.27 -12.44
C LEU A 22 3.91 -3.20 -11.71
N CYS A 23 2.80 -3.04 -12.44
CA CYS A 23 1.45 -3.03 -11.87
C CYS A 23 0.84 -4.43 -11.96
N CYS A 24 0.66 -5.10 -10.81
CA CYS A 24 0.02 -6.41 -10.72
C CYS A 24 -1.49 -6.26 -10.76
N MET A 25 -2.13 -6.77 -11.82
CA MET A 25 -3.52 -6.48 -12.17
C MET A 25 -4.37 -7.76 -12.19
N CYS A 26 -5.35 -7.86 -11.27
CA CYS A 26 -6.27 -9.00 -11.15
C CYS A 26 -7.74 -8.58 -10.91
N GLY A 27 -8.05 -7.29 -11.10
CA GLY A 27 -9.40 -6.74 -10.95
C GLY A 27 -9.46 -5.23 -11.06
N ALA A 28 -10.63 -4.66 -10.80
CA ALA A 28 -10.92 -3.27 -11.10
C ALA A 28 -10.07 -2.26 -10.32
N PHE A 29 -9.68 -2.56 -9.08
CA PHE A 29 -8.87 -1.67 -8.27
C PHE A 29 -7.38 -1.80 -8.61
N SER A 30 -6.89 -3.01 -8.81
CA SER A 30 -5.53 -3.24 -9.25
C SER A 30 -5.25 -2.73 -10.67
N ASP A 31 -6.23 -2.79 -11.58
CA ASP A 31 -6.13 -2.23 -12.93
C ASP A 31 -5.92 -0.70 -12.91
N LYS A 32 -6.47 0.01 -11.91
CA LYS A 32 -6.31 1.46 -11.78
C LYS A 32 -4.90 1.90 -11.42
N TRP A 33 -4.11 1.08 -10.79
CA TRP A 33 -2.73 1.43 -10.46
C TRP A 33 -1.91 1.79 -11.71
N LEU A 34 -2.15 1.08 -12.83
CA LEU A 34 -1.51 1.37 -14.11
C LEU A 34 -1.91 2.76 -14.65
N ASP A 35 -3.21 3.11 -14.58
CA ASP A 35 -3.71 4.42 -15.00
C ASP A 35 -3.13 5.54 -14.12
N VAL A 36 -3.10 5.34 -12.80
CA VAL A 36 -2.52 6.31 -11.86
C VAL A 36 -1.04 6.50 -12.13
N ALA A 37 -0.26 5.41 -12.33
CA ALA A 37 1.16 5.49 -12.62
C ALA A 37 1.43 6.32 -13.89
N LYS A 38 0.70 6.06 -14.96
CA LYS A 38 0.80 6.81 -16.23
C LYS A 38 0.43 8.28 -16.06
N ARG A 39 -0.62 8.60 -15.32
CA ARG A 39 -1.02 9.99 -15.03
C ARG A 39 -0.02 10.72 -14.15
N CYS A 40 0.72 10.00 -13.31
CA CYS A 40 1.85 10.55 -12.55
C CYS A 40 3.13 10.73 -13.42
N GLY A 41 3.06 10.43 -14.72
CA GLY A 41 4.21 10.51 -15.61
C GLY A 41 5.26 9.42 -15.38
N LYS A 42 4.86 8.30 -14.77
CA LYS A 42 5.77 7.17 -14.52
C LYS A 42 5.69 6.14 -15.64
N GLU A 43 6.84 5.59 -16.02
CA GLU A 43 6.89 4.39 -16.85
C GLU A 43 6.26 3.23 -16.09
N ALA A 44 5.35 2.50 -16.73
CA ALA A 44 4.58 1.45 -16.07
C ALA A 44 4.18 0.35 -17.05
N ASP A 45 4.36 -0.90 -16.63
CA ASP A 45 3.88 -2.09 -17.34
C ASP A 45 2.88 -2.88 -16.49
N ALA A 46 2.02 -3.61 -17.17
CA ALA A 46 1.03 -4.48 -16.56
C ALA A 46 1.55 -5.93 -16.46
N LEU A 47 1.42 -6.53 -15.27
CA LEU A 47 1.32 -7.98 -15.10
C LEU A 47 -0.15 -8.30 -14.89
N LYS A 48 -0.83 -8.67 -15.97
CA LYS A 48 -2.28 -8.88 -15.96
C LYS A 48 -2.63 -10.36 -15.98
N VAL A 49 -3.50 -10.76 -15.06
CA VAL A 49 -4.17 -12.05 -15.05
C VAL A 49 -5.67 -11.88 -15.25
N ASP A 50 -6.38 -12.96 -15.53
CA ASP A 50 -7.84 -12.93 -15.61
C ASP A 50 -8.46 -12.51 -14.27
N TRP A 51 -9.49 -11.70 -14.31
CA TRP A 51 -10.23 -11.32 -13.11
C TRP A 51 -10.76 -12.56 -12.38
N GLY A 52 -10.50 -12.63 -11.07
CA GLY A 52 -10.82 -13.81 -10.27
C GLY A 52 -9.64 -14.78 -10.10
N SER A 53 -8.51 -14.52 -10.76
CA SER A 53 -7.27 -15.29 -10.58
C SER A 53 -6.26 -14.51 -9.75
N PRO A 54 -5.52 -15.15 -8.83
CA PRO A 54 -4.48 -14.49 -8.07
C PRO A 54 -3.23 -14.23 -8.92
N ILE A 55 -2.47 -13.22 -8.54
CA ILE A 55 -1.11 -12.99 -9.01
C ILE A 55 -0.19 -14.01 -8.33
N LEU A 56 0.57 -14.75 -9.11
CA LEU A 56 1.51 -15.74 -8.58
C LEU A 56 2.93 -15.17 -8.45
N PRO A 57 3.70 -15.58 -7.43
CA PRO A 57 5.08 -15.14 -7.24
C PRO A 57 5.97 -15.41 -8.48
N SER A 58 5.78 -16.55 -9.15
CA SER A 58 6.54 -16.89 -10.35
C SER A 58 6.34 -15.92 -11.50
N GLN A 59 5.15 -15.36 -11.65
CA GLN A 59 4.84 -14.38 -12.69
C GLN A 59 5.53 -13.04 -12.41
N ILE A 60 5.59 -12.64 -11.13
CA ILE A 60 6.32 -11.45 -10.69
C ILE A 60 7.82 -11.67 -10.88
N ASP A 61 8.33 -12.83 -10.48
CA ASP A 61 9.75 -13.19 -10.60
C ASP A 61 10.23 -13.11 -12.04
N GLU A 62 9.47 -13.66 -13.01
CA GLU A 62 9.76 -13.58 -14.43
C GLU A 62 9.90 -12.13 -14.92
N LYS A 63 9.01 -11.25 -14.48
CA LYS A 63 9.04 -9.82 -14.83
C LYS A 63 10.21 -9.09 -14.18
N LEU A 64 10.42 -9.29 -12.88
CA LEU A 64 11.49 -8.60 -12.16
C LEU A 64 12.90 -9.07 -12.61
N ALA A 65 13.03 -10.31 -13.07
CA ALA A 65 14.29 -10.85 -13.59
C ALA A 65 14.82 -10.10 -14.82
N THR A 66 13.98 -9.35 -15.52
CA THR A 66 14.42 -8.47 -16.63
C THR A 66 15.30 -7.30 -16.17
N GLY A 67 15.22 -6.91 -14.88
CA GLY A 67 15.94 -5.77 -14.34
C GLY A 67 15.38 -4.39 -14.74
N GLU A 68 14.24 -4.37 -15.42
CA GLU A 68 13.62 -3.13 -15.90
C GLU A 68 12.88 -2.34 -14.79
N PHE A 69 12.39 -3.05 -13.76
CA PHE A 69 11.50 -2.48 -12.75
C PHE A 69 12.27 -2.13 -11.47
N ASP A 70 11.94 -0.98 -10.89
CA ASP A 70 12.44 -0.55 -9.59
C ASP A 70 11.32 -0.40 -8.54
N ALA A 71 10.07 -0.67 -8.93
CA ALA A 71 8.94 -0.77 -8.04
C ALA A 71 7.89 -1.75 -8.56
N LEU A 72 7.08 -2.30 -7.67
CA LEU A 72 5.85 -3.02 -8.02
C LEU A 72 4.69 -2.56 -7.14
N THR A 73 3.49 -2.64 -7.68
CA THR A 73 2.25 -2.42 -6.93
C THR A 73 1.43 -3.70 -6.87
N LEU A 74 0.95 -4.03 -5.69
CA LEU A 74 0.15 -5.22 -5.41
C LEU A 74 -1.08 -4.84 -4.58
N VAL A 75 -2.27 -5.21 -5.03
CA VAL A 75 -3.47 -5.17 -4.20
C VAL A 75 -3.55 -6.51 -3.46
N HIS A 76 -3.47 -6.49 -2.12
CA HIS A 76 -3.49 -7.72 -1.32
C HIS A 76 -4.83 -8.45 -1.45
N ASN A 77 -5.95 -7.73 -1.27
CA ASN A 77 -7.29 -8.28 -1.50
C ASN A 77 -8.04 -7.42 -2.51
N GLU A 78 -8.29 -7.96 -3.69
CA GLU A 78 -9.00 -7.27 -4.76
C GLU A 78 -10.51 -7.31 -4.52
N THR A 79 -11.07 -6.18 -4.15
CA THR A 79 -12.49 -6.05 -3.76
C THR A 79 -13.47 -6.44 -4.86
N SER A 80 -13.14 -6.15 -6.13
CA SER A 80 -14.05 -6.38 -7.26
C SER A 80 -14.24 -7.85 -7.60
N THR A 81 -13.29 -8.69 -7.21
CA THR A 81 -13.28 -10.13 -7.54
C THR A 81 -13.27 -11.03 -6.31
N GLY A 82 -12.96 -10.47 -5.12
CA GLY A 82 -12.78 -11.24 -3.88
C GLY A 82 -11.47 -12.02 -3.80
N VAL A 83 -10.55 -11.84 -4.77
CA VAL A 83 -9.26 -12.51 -4.78
C VAL A 83 -8.36 -11.94 -3.70
N MET A 84 -7.80 -12.81 -2.88
CA MET A 84 -6.70 -12.48 -1.97
C MET A 84 -5.39 -13.04 -2.55
N ASN A 85 -4.46 -12.16 -2.87
CA ASN A 85 -3.16 -12.52 -3.40
C ASN A 85 -2.27 -13.11 -2.29
N PRO A 86 -1.41 -14.12 -2.58
CA PRO A 86 -0.54 -14.77 -1.59
C PRO A 86 0.61 -13.84 -1.17
N LEU A 87 0.30 -12.92 -0.24
CA LEU A 87 1.21 -11.82 0.12
C LEU A 87 2.56 -12.32 0.65
N GLU A 88 2.56 -13.30 1.56
CA GLU A 88 3.80 -13.83 2.14
C GLU A 88 4.73 -14.43 1.08
N ASP A 89 4.16 -15.22 0.15
CA ASP A 89 4.92 -15.85 -0.93
C ASP A 89 5.47 -14.80 -1.92
N ILE A 90 4.68 -13.77 -2.21
CA ILE A 90 5.10 -12.65 -3.06
C ILE A 90 6.20 -11.84 -2.38
N MET A 91 6.05 -11.54 -1.09
CA MET A 91 7.05 -10.77 -0.34
C MET A 91 8.37 -11.53 -0.15
N ALA A 92 8.38 -12.86 -0.22
CA ALA A 92 9.62 -13.63 -0.24
C ALA A 92 10.56 -13.24 -1.41
N LEU A 93 10.02 -12.69 -2.49
CA LEU A 93 10.80 -12.16 -3.62
C LEU A 93 11.65 -10.93 -3.24
N LYS A 94 11.31 -10.21 -2.17
CA LYS A 94 12.08 -9.05 -1.71
C LYS A 94 13.53 -9.42 -1.41
N ALA A 95 13.80 -10.62 -0.91
CA ALA A 95 15.16 -11.10 -0.68
C ALA A 95 15.98 -11.23 -1.97
N LYS A 96 15.33 -11.56 -3.09
CA LYS A 96 15.96 -11.67 -4.42
C LYS A 96 16.08 -10.31 -5.12
N TYR A 97 15.15 -9.40 -4.86
CA TYR A 97 15.05 -8.06 -5.47
C TYR A 97 15.04 -6.95 -4.42
N PRO A 98 16.12 -6.78 -3.63
CA PRO A 98 16.15 -5.85 -2.50
C PRO A 98 15.95 -4.38 -2.92
N ASP A 99 16.37 -4.03 -4.14
CA ASP A 99 16.29 -2.66 -4.66
C ASP A 99 14.93 -2.31 -5.27
N VAL A 100 14.05 -3.30 -5.47
CA VAL A 100 12.69 -3.06 -5.97
C VAL A 100 11.78 -2.68 -4.80
N MET A 101 11.06 -1.57 -4.92
CA MET A 101 10.10 -1.09 -3.92
C MET A 101 8.76 -1.85 -4.05
N PHE A 102 8.35 -2.53 -2.99
CA PHE A 102 7.09 -3.26 -2.93
C PHE A 102 6.01 -2.41 -2.26
N ILE A 103 5.04 -1.95 -3.05
CA ILE A 103 3.92 -1.10 -2.62
C ILE A 103 2.66 -1.95 -2.52
N VAL A 104 2.16 -2.14 -1.31
CA VAL A 104 1.03 -3.02 -1.02
C VAL A 104 -0.21 -2.22 -0.65
N ASP A 105 -1.23 -2.35 -1.47
CA ASP A 105 -2.58 -1.86 -1.19
C ASP A 105 -3.33 -2.90 -0.33
N SER A 106 -3.58 -2.54 0.90
CA SER A 106 -4.34 -3.36 1.87
C SER A 106 -5.69 -2.74 2.24
N VAL A 107 -6.27 -1.94 1.35
CA VAL A 107 -7.50 -1.19 1.65
C VAL A 107 -8.61 -2.10 2.20
N THR A 108 -8.79 -3.28 1.66
CA THR A 108 -9.83 -4.22 2.11
C THR A 108 -9.32 -5.33 3.03
N SER A 109 -8.03 -5.55 3.13
CA SER A 109 -7.43 -6.60 3.97
C SER A 109 -6.89 -6.10 5.31
N PHE A 110 -6.49 -4.82 5.38
CA PHE A 110 -5.91 -4.25 6.60
C PHE A 110 -6.85 -4.43 7.80
N SER A 111 -6.31 -4.96 8.90
CA SER A 111 -7.07 -5.23 10.14
C SER A 111 -8.14 -6.32 10.02
N ALA A 112 -8.35 -6.91 8.82
CA ALA A 112 -9.24 -8.06 8.62
C ALA A 112 -8.48 -9.38 8.60
N VAL A 113 -7.23 -9.35 8.12
CA VAL A 113 -6.30 -10.48 8.10
C VAL A 113 -4.92 -10.04 8.59
N PRO A 114 -4.05 -10.96 9.05
CA PRO A 114 -2.68 -10.63 9.47
C PRO A 114 -1.88 -10.02 8.32
N ILE A 115 -1.14 -8.96 8.60
CA ILE A 115 -0.10 -8.39 7.72
C ILE A 115 1.05 -7.93 8.59
N GLU A 116 2.16 -8.64 8.55
CA GLU A 116 3.36 -8.36 9.33
C GLU A 116 4.31 -7.47 8.53
N PHE A 117 4.03 -6.16 8.48
CA PHE A 117 4.71 -5.17 7.65
C PHE A 117 6.24 -5.28 7.69
N ASP A 118 6.83 -5.21 8.88
CA ASP A 118 8.29 -5.23 9.06
C ASP A 118 8.89 -6.60 8.71
N LYS A 119 8.26 -7.68 9.15
CA LYS A 119 8.73 -9.05 8.91
C LYS A 119 8.70 -9.41 7.43
N LEU A 120 7.69 -8.95 6.72
CA LEU A 120 7.54 -9.18 5.28
C LEU A 120 8.44 -8.27 4.44
N GLY A 121 9.00 -7.21 5.01
CA GLY A 121 9.85 -6.25 4.30
C GLY A 121 9.08 -5.41 3.27
N ILE A 122 7.81 -5.11 3.56
CA ILE A 122 6.98 -4.24 2.72
C ILE A 122 7.54 -2.82 2.75
N ASP A 123 7.64 -2.16 1.60
CA ASP A 123 8.16 -0.79 1.56
C ASP A 123 7.08 0.26 1.82
N VAL A 124 5.88 0.06 1.27
CA VAL A 124 4.69 0.85 1.61
C VAL A 124 3.50 -0.07 1.78
N LEU A 125 2.81 0.06 2.92
CA LEU A 125 1.51 -0.53 3.16
C LEU A 125 0.50 0.59 3.33
N LEU A 126 -0.60 0.55 2.58
CA LEU A 126 -1.62 1.59 2.64
C LEU A 126 -3.03 1.05 2.78
N THR A 127 -3.89 1.82 3.46
CA THR A 127 -5.31 1.51 3.61
C THR A 127 -6.16 2.79 3.68
N GLY A 128 -7.47 2.61 3.65
CA GLY A 128 -8.46 3.68 3.83
C GLY A 128 -9.31 3.45 5.08
N SER A 129 -9.83 4.53 5.65
CA SER A 129 -10.63 4.50 6.87
C SER A 129 -11.97 3.77 6.73
N GLN A 130 -12.55 3.73 5.53
CA GLN A 130 -13.93 3.27 5.28
C GLN A 130 -14.12 1.77 5.07
N LYS A 131 -13.09 0.95 5.25
CA LYS A 131 -13.15 -0.52 5.10
C LYS A 131 -13.15 -1.18 6.49
N ALA A 132 -12.26 -2.11 6.76
CA ALA A 132 -12.25 -2.85 8.03
C ALA A 132 -12.05 -1.98 9.28
N LEU A 133 -11.54 -0.76 9.15
CA LEU A 133 -11.51 0.22 10.23
C LEU A 133 -12.89 0.80 10.56
N ALA A 134 -13.91 0.62 9.69
CA ALA A 134 -15.30 1.01 9.90
C ALA A 134 -15.48 2.49 10.30
N LEU A 135 -14.71 3.37 9.67
CA LEU A 135 -14.80 4.83 9.85
C LEU A 135 -15.36 5.49 8.58
N PRO A 136 -15.81 6.74 8.63
CA PRO A 136 -16.16 7.49 7.44
C PRO A 136 -14.99 7.55 6.43
N PRO A 137 -15.27 7.62 5.11
CA PRO A 137 -14.22 7.85 4.11
C PRO A 137 -13.59 9.25 4.28
N GLY A 138 -12.37 9.42 3.77
CA GLY A 138 -11.67 10.71 3.81
C GLY A 138 -10.34 10.69 4.57
N PHE A 139 -9.90 9.52 5.02
CA PHE A 139 -8.62 9.37 5.73
C PHE A 139 -7.85 8.17 5.21
N GLY A 140 -6.65 8.41 4.69
CA GLY A 140 -5.68 7.39 4.29
C GLY A 140 -4.67 7.13 5.41
N VAL A 141 -4.45 5.87 5.75
CA VAL A 141 -3.43 5.41 6.72
C VAL A 141 -2.38 4.63 5.95
N PHE A 142 -1.12 4.84 6.27
CA PHE A 142 -0.03 4.16 5.59
C PHE A 142 1.21 4.04 6.49
N ALA A 143 2.01 3.03 6.21
CA ALA A 143 3.34 2.82 6.77
C ALA A 143 4.37 2.85 5.63
N VAL A 144 5.56 3.38 5.92
CA VAL A 144 6.67 3.52 4.96
C VAL A 144 7.93 2.96 5.61
N SER A 145 8.65 2.07 4.91
CA SER A 145 9.90 1.50 5.39
C SER A 145 11.05 2.52 5.38
N PRO A 146 12.10 2.31 6.18
CA PRO A 146 13.31 3.12 6.10
C PRO A 146 13.92 3.14 4.68
N ALA A 147 13.95 1.99 4.00
CA ALA A 147 14.45 1.89 2.62
C ALA A 147 13.62 2.73 1.63
N ALA A 148 12.29 2.78 1.83
CA ALA A 148 11.42 3.63 1.02
C ALA A 148 11.65 5.13 1.29
N LEU A 149 11.96 5.53 2.53
CA LEU A 149 12.33 6.91 2.85
C LEU A 149 13.68 7.29 2.22
N GLU A 150 14.66 6.38 2.26
CA GLU A 150 15.94 6.57 1.57
C GLU A 150 15.74 6.71 0.05
N ARG A 151 14.90 5.87 -0.56
CA ARG A 151 14.53 6.01 -1.96
C ARG A 151 13.86 7.35 -2.24
N ALA A 152 12.89 7.76 -1.42
CA ALA A 152 12.21 9.03 -1.58
C ALA A 152 13.19 10.23 -1.55
N ALA A 153 14.25 10.17 -0.74
CA ALA A 153 15.27 11.21 -0.68
C ALA A 153 16.03 11.40 -2.01
N THR A 154 16.08 10.40 -2.87
CA THR A 154 16.69 10.48 -4.19
C THR A 154 15.75 11.01 -5.28
N MET A 155 14.46 11.16 -4.98
CA MET A 155 13.44 11.55 -5.97
C MET A 155 13.22 13.07 -5.98
N ASN A 156 13.13 13.65 -7.17
CA ASN A 156 12.91 15.09 -7.35
C ASN A 156 11.43 15.48 -7.53
N ASP A 157 10.57 14.55 -7.98
CA ASP A 157 9.15 14.78 -8.26
C ASP A 157 8.23 14.05 -7.26
N ARG A 158 8.43 14.32 -5.96
CA ARG A 158 7.60 13.75 -4.90
C ARG A 158 6.24 14.43 -4.75
N GLY A 159 6.04 15.56 -5.42
CA GLY A 159 4.91 16.44 -5.20
C GLY A 159 5.03 17.20 -3.89
N TYR A 160 3.94 17.82 -3.46
CA TYR A 160 3.89 18.59 -2.21
C TYR A 160 3.08 17.89 -1.12
N TYR A 161 1.88 17.41 -1.47
CA TYR A 161 0.88 16.97 -0.48
C TYR A 161 1.17 15.57 0.09
N PHE A 162 1.80 14.70 -0.69
CA PHE A 162 2.12 13.32 -0.30
C PHE A 162 3.62 13.05 -0.31
N ASP A 163 4.45 14.06 -0.05
CA ASP A 163 5.90 13.88 0.12
C ASP A 163 6.17 13.13 1.44
N PHE A 164 6.70 11.91 1.34
CA PHE A 164 6.98 11.05 2.49
C PHE A 164 8.00 11.68 3.45
N LEU A 165 8.96 12.46 2.93
CA LEU A 165 9.94 13.14 3.77
C LEU A 165 9.31 14.28 4.58
N GLU A 166 8.34 15.00 4.01
CA GLU A 166 7.60 16.01 4.76
C GLU A 166 6.70 15.36 5.83
N PHE A 167 6.12 14.18 5.55
CA PHE A 167 5.40 13.42 6.59
C PHE A 167 6.33 13.00 7.72
N GLN A 168 7.50 12.43 7.41
CA GLN A 168 8.50 12.03 8.41
C GLN A 168 8.94 13.21 9.27
N LYS A 169 9.40 14.30 8.65
CA LYS A 169 9.87 15.52 9.31
C LYS A 169 8.83 16.14 10.25
N ASN A 170 7.55 16.09 9.86
CA ASN A 170 6.47 16.59 10.70
C ASN A 170 6.13 15.59 11.83
N ALA A 171 6.13 14.28 11.55
CA ALA A 171 5.87 13.25 12.55
C ALA A 171 6.89 13.29 13.71
N GLU A 172 8.17 13.52 13.41
CA GLU A 172 9.25 13.70 14.41
C GLU A 172 8.95 14.87 15.39
N LYS A 173 8.17 15.84 14.95
CA LYS A 173 7.74 17.00 15.75
C LYS A 173 6.32 16.82 16.32
N SER A 174 5.73 15.64 16.21
CA SER A 174 4.33 15.37 16.56
C SER A 174 3.34 16.30 15.84
N MET A 175 3.65 16.64 14.59
CA MET A 175 2.87 17.51 13.72
C MET A 175 2.41 16.77 12.45
N THR A 176 1.56 17.40 11.67
CA THR A 176 1.15 16.97 10.34
C THR A 176 1.56 18.01 9.28
N PRO A 177 1.86 17.61 8.03
CA PRO A 177 2.24 18.56 6.96
C PRO A 177 1.17 19.60 6.63
N SER A 178 -0.10 19.26 6.86
CA SER A 178 -1.25 20.12 6.61
C SER A 178 -2.27 19.98 7.75
N THR A 179 -3.28 20.83 7.78
CA THR A 179 -4.36 20.76 8.78
C THR A 179 -4.98 19.37 8.80
N PRO A 180 -4.90 18.62 9.93
CA PRO A 180 -5.40 17.26 9.99
C PRO A 180 -6.92 17.23 10.17
N SER A 181 -7.55 16.15 9.72
CA SER A 181 -8.95 15.87 10.05
C SER A 181 -9.05 15.37 11.50
N ILE A 182 -9.22 16.28 12.44
CA ILE A 182 -9.25 15.99 13.88
C ILE A 182 -10.34 14.97 14.23
N GLY A 183 -11.54 15.10 13.63
CA GLY A 183 -12.63 14.14 13.85
C GLY A 183 -12.26 12.71 13.45
N HIS A 184 -11.56 12.53 12.32
CA HIS A 184 -11.07 11.21 11.90
C HIS A 184 -9.98 10.67 12.82
N ILE A 185 -9.10 11.51 13.35
CA ILE A 185 -8.04 11.09 14.28
C ILE A 185 -8.64 10.56 15.58
N TYR A 186 -9.62 11.28 16.16
CA TYR A 186 -10.33 10.81 17.35
C TYR A 186 -11.11 9.53 17.10
N ALA A 187 -11.80 9.44 15.96
CA ALA A 187 -12.54 8.24 15.59
C ALA A 187 -11.59 7.04 15.37
N LEU A 188 -10.43 7.27 14.73
CA LEU A 188 -9.40 6.23 14.55
C LEU A 188 -8.84 5.76 15.90
N ARG A 189 -8.55 6.68 16.81
CA ARG A 189 -8.08 6.33 18.15
C ARG A 189 -9.10 5.44 18.88
N SER A 190 -10.35 5.84 18.92
CA SER A 190 -11.42 5.04 19.53
C SER A 190 -11.54 3.66 18.88
N LYS A 191 -11.45 3.60 17.53
CA LYS A 191 -11.50 2.33 16.80
C LYS A 191 -10.31 1.43 17.07
N LEU A 192 -9.11 1.98 17.23
CA LEU A 192 -7.93 1.22 17.61
C LEU A 192 -8.05 0.67 19.04
N GLU A 193 -8.62 1.44 19.97
CA GLU A 193 -8.92 0.97 21.32
C GLU A 193 -9.91 -0.21 21.30
N ASP A 194 -10.98 -0.15 20.47
CA ASP A 194 -11.91 -1.26 20.27
C ASP A 194 -11.19 -2.51 19.73
N ILE A 195 -10.35 -2.33 18.70
CA ILE A 195 -9.59 -3.43 18.07
C ILE A 195 -8.63 -4.09 19.06
N LEU A 196 -7.92 -3.30 19.85
CA LEU A 196 -7.00 -3.82 20.86
C LEU A 196 -7.76 -4.55 21.99
N THR A 197 -8.94 -4.09 22.35
CA THR A 197 -9.81 -4.75 23.35
C THR A 197 -10.38 -6.06 22.82
N GLU A 198 -10.82 -6.11 21.56
CA GLU A 198 -11.24 -7.35 20.90
C GLU A 198 -10.08 -8.36 20.81
N GLY A 199 -8.87 -7.87 20.59
CA GLY A 199 -7.66 -8.64 20.29
C GLY A 199 -7.58 -9.00 18.81
N LEU A 200 -6.36 -8.89 18.24
CA LEU A 200 -6.15 -9.09 16.80
C LEU A 200 -6.55 -10.49 16.33
N GLU A 201 -6.19 -11.54 17.06
CA GLU A 201 -6.51 -12.92 16.69
C GLU A 201 -8.03 -13.16 16.66
N ASN A 202 -8.76 -12.66 17.66
CA ASN A 202 -10.22 -12.75 17.70
C ASN A 202 -10.85 -12.00 16.53
N ARG A 203 -10.28 -10.86 16.18
CA ARG A 203 -10.72 -10.05 15.04
C ARG A 203 -10.51 -10.78 13.72
N TYR A 204 -9.35 -11.36 13.48
CA TYR A 204 -9.05 -12.13 12.29
C TYR A 204 -9.96 -13.36 12.17
N GLU A 205 -10.16 -14.07 13.28
CA GLU A 205 -11.06 -15.24 13.32
C GLU A 205 -12.51 -14.83 13.02
N ARG A 206 -12.98 -13.70 13.53
CA ARG A 206 -14.30 -13.17 13.23
C ARG A 206 -14.46 -12.86 11.73
N HIS A 207 -13.48 -12.23 11.11
CA HIS A 207 -13.52 -11.95 9.67
C HIS A 207 -13.45 -13.22 8.81
N ARG A 208 -12.74 -14.25 9.28
CA ARG A 208 -12.67 -15.54 8.57
C ARG A 208 -14.00 -16.30 8.59
N LYS A 209 -14.83 -16.09 9.60
CA LYS A 209 -16.14 -16.75 9.75
C LYS A 209 -17.27 -16.05 8.99
N LEU A 210 -17.08 -14.81 8.57
CA LEU A 210 -18.06 -14.04 7.81
C LEU A 210 -17.94 -14.25 6.30
#